data_89dfe1ccf18cd3383dc08eadadea7c5f
#
_entry.id   89dfe1ccf18cd3383dc08eadadea7c5f
#
_cell.length_a   1.000
_cell.length_b   1.000
_cell.length_c   1.000
_cell.angle_alpha   90.00
_cell.angle_beta   90.00
_cell.angle_gamma   90.00
#
_symmetry.space_group_name_H-M   'P 1'
#
loop_
_entity.id
_entity.type
_entity.pdbx_description
1 polymer ?
#
loop_
_entity_poly.entity_id
_entity_poly.type
_entity_poly.pdbx_seq_one_letter_code
_entity_poly.pdbx_strand_id
1 'polypeptide(L)'
;IDGFGVSETTFSMYFALNAGASISGPVMYMRFGAGSVKKVISAGIMVAIISAILILTIGNASPIIFLLSYVLYSIMTSYFRPLISDLLLSSTKTDVGAASSVMNFGFTVIGSIGMVVGSLQWSSYTGGLATTMLIFIALTITVWFYLLKAKSIRFDWK
;
A
#
# COMPACT_ATOMS: atom_id res chain seq x y z
N ILE A 1 -14.52 -9.11 -11.75
CA ILE A 1 -15.53 -9.62 -12.68
C ILE A 1 -15.31 -11.12 -12.84
N ASP A 2 -14.27 -11.56 -13.52
CA ASP A 2 -14.05 -12.97 -13.86
C ASP A 2 -13.85 -13.89 -12.65
N GLY A 3 -13.20 -13.42 -11.60
CA GLY A 3 -12.93 -14.24 -10.40
C GLY A 3 -14.16 -14.53 -9.53
N PHE A 4 -15.17 -13.64 -9.55
CA PHE A 4 -16.36 -13.77 -8.72
C PHE A 4 -17.68 -13.83 -9.51
N GLY A 5 -17.63 -13.74 -10.83
CA GLY A 5 -18.83 -13.73 -11.67
C GLY A 5 -19.78 -12.55 -11.42
N VAL A 6 -19.28 -11.43 -10.89
CA VAL A 6 -20.10 -10.24 -10.63
C VAL A 6 -20.30 -9.40 -11.88
N SER A 7 -21.44 -8.71 -11.97
CA SER A 7 -21.74 -7.80 -13.07
C SER A 7 -20.78 -6.59 -13.05
N GLU A 8 -20.59 -5.96 -14.21
CA GLU A 8 -19.78 -4.73 -14.34
C GLU A 8 -20.27 -3.61 -13.42
N THR A 9 -21.58 -3.48 -13.28
CA THR A 9 -22.19 -2.49 -12.37
C THR A 9 -21.83 -2.77 -10.91
N THR A 10 -21.93 -4.03 -10.47
CA THR A 10 -21.58 -4.44 -9.11
C THR A 10 -20.08 -4.23 -8.84
N PHE A 11 -19.23 -4.58 -9.80
CA PHE A 11 -17.79 -4.32 -9.72
C PHE A 11 -17.50 -2.82 -9.58
N SER A 12 -18.15 -1.98 -10.40
CA SER A 12 -17.99 -0.52 -10.34
C SER A 12 -18.39 0.06 -8.98
N MET A 13 -19.45 -0.47 -8.35
CA MET A 13 -19.84 -0.07 -7.00
C MET A 13 -18.77 -0.44 -5.95
N TYR A 14 -18.23 -1.65 -6.01
CA TYR A 14 -17.16 -2.06 -5.10
C TYR A 14 -15.89 -1.25 -5.30
N PHE A 15 -15.57 -0.95 -6.55
CA PHE A 15 -14.43 -0.10 -6.88
C PHE A 15 -14.61 1.33 -6.34
N ALA A 16 -15.81 1.90 -6.50
CA ALA A 16 -16.15 3.22 -5.96
C ALA A 16 -16.08 3.25 -4.43
N LEU A 17 -16.57 2.21 -3.74
CA LEU A 17 -16.46 2.08 -2.28
C LEU A 17 -14.99 2.03 -1.83
N ASN A 18 -14.15 1.23 -2.51
CA ASN A 18 -12.72 1.18 -2.21
C ASN A 18 -12.02 2.52 -2.47
N ALA A 19 -12.35 3.20 -3.57
CA ALA A 19 -11.82 4.52 -3.88
C ALA A 19 -12.21 5.56 -2.82
N GLY A 20 -13.48 5.57 -2.40
CA GLY A 20 -13.97 6.41 -1.31
C GLY A 20 -13.25 6.15 0.01
N ALA A 21 -13.07 4.87 0.37
CA ALA A 21 -12.32 4.49 1.56
C ALA A 21 -10.85 4.92 1.48
N SER A 22 -10.21 4.80 0.30
CA SER A 22 -8.82 5.22 0.08
C SER A 22 -8.60 6.72 0.32
N ILE A 23 -9.60 7.57 0.04
CA ILE A 23 -9.53 9.02 0.31
C ILE A 23 -9.37 9.29 1.82
N SER A 24 -9.87 8.42 2.67
CA SER A 24 -9.71 8.58 4.13
C SER A 24 -8.24 8.54 4.57
N GLY A 25 -7.36 7.83 3.89
CA GLY A 25 -5.94 7.74 4.22
C GLY A 25 -5.23 9.09 4.27
N PRO A 26 -5.18 9.88 3.17
CA PRO A 26 -4.61 11.22 3.19
C PRO A 26 -5.31 12.18 4.17
N VAL A 27 -6.64 12.07 4.33
CA VAL A 27 -7.40 12.87 5.30
C VAL A 27 -6.94 12.55 6.74
N MET A 28 -6.74 11.27 7.05
CA MET A 28 -6.19 10.85 8.35
C MET A 28 -4.78 11.39 8.56
N TYR A 29 -3.93 11.37 7.51
CA TYR A 29 -2.60 11.95 7.59
C TYR A 29 -2.64 13.46 7.87
N MET A 30 -3.50 14.21 7.16
CA MET A 30 -3.66 15.64 7.39
C MET A 30 -4.16 15.97 8.80
N ARG A 31 -5.00 15.12 9.38
CA ARG A 31 -5.60 15.34 10.70
C ARG A 31 -4.70 14.92 11.86
N PHE A 32 -3.99 13.83 11.73
CA PHE A 32 -3.20 13.21 12.81
C PHE A 32 -1.69 13.37 12.63
N GLY A 33 -1.24 13.76 11.42
CA GLY A 33 0.18 13.90 11.10
C GLY A 33 0.93 12.57 11.07
N ALA A 34 2.25 12.66 11.03
CA ALA A 34 3.12 11.49 10.99
C ALA A 34 3.23 10.77 12.35
N GLY A 35 3.01 11.48 13.45
CA GLY A 35 3.27 10.95 14.78
C GLY A 35 4.69 10.38 14.89
N SER A 36 4.84 9.19 15.47
CA SER A 36 6.10 8.45 15.43
C SER A 36 6.18 7.64 14.12
N VAL A 37 6.99 8.08 13.17
CA VAL A 37 7.19 7.45 11.85
C VAL A 37 7.45 5.94 11.98
N LYS A 38 8.32 5.54 12.93
CA LYS A 38 8.62 4.12 13.17
C LYS A 38 7.37 3.32 13.55
N LYS A 39 6.54 3.87 14.44
CA LYS A 39 5.29 3.20 14.88
C LYS A 39 4.30 3.12 13.73
N VAL A 40 4.16 4.18 12.95
CA VAL A 40 3.23 4.24 11.83
C VAL A 40 3.63 3.26 10.73
N ILE A 41 4.92 3.19 10.35
CA ILE A 41 5.40 2.24 9.36
C ILE A 41 5.23 0.80 9.86
N SER A 42 5.58 0.52 11.11
CA SER A 42 5.40 -0.83 11.68
C SER A 42 3.92 -1.23 11.74
N ALA A 43 3.04 -0.32 12.14
CA ALA A 43 1.59 -0.56 12.13
C ALA A 43 1.07 -0.83 10.71
N GLY A 44 1.54 -0.07 9.73
CA GLY A 44 1.17 -0.27 8.34
C GLY A 44 1.61 -1.61 7.76
N ILE A 45 2.82 -2.06 8.10
CA ILE A 45 3.29 -3.39 7.73
C ILE A 45 2.39 -4.47 8.35
N MET A 46 2.02 -4.32 9.64
CA MET A 46 1.11 -5.25 10.31
C MET A 46 -0.27 -5.29 9.62
N VAL A 47 -0.85 -4.14 9.31
CA VAL A 47 -2.13 -4.05 8.60
C VAL A 47 -2.03 -4.71 7.22
N ALA A 48 -0.93 -4.48 6.49
CA ALA A 48 -0.71 -5.11 5.20
C ALA A 48 -0.63 -6.64 5.29
N ILE A 49 0.08 -7.17 6.29
CA ILE A 49 0.16 -8.62 6.55
C ILE A 49 -1.21 -9.19 6.87
N ILE A 50 -1.96 -8.56 7.78
CA ILE A 50 -3.31 -9.00 8.15
C ILE A 50 -4.22 -9.01 6.93
N SER A 51 -4.19 -7.95 6.13
CA SER A 51 -4.98 -7.86 4.90
C SER A 51 -4.63 -8.96 3.91
N ALA A 52 -3.34 -9.22 3.66
CA ALA A 52 -2.89 -10.28 2.76
C ALA A 52 -3.32 -11.67 3.24
N ILE A 53 -3.23 -11.95 4.55
CA ILE A 53 -3.68 -13.21 5.15
C ILE A 53 -5.21 -13.36 5.02
N LEU A 54 -5.98 -12.31 5.29
CA LEU A 54 -7.44 -12.33 5.13
C LEU A 54 -7.84 -12.60 3.68
N ILE A 55 -7.18 -11.95 2.71
CA ILE A 55 -7.44 -12.20 1.29
C ILE A 55 -7.11 -13.66 0.93
N LEU A 56 -6.00 -14.19 1.43
CA LEU A 56 -5.57 -15.56 1.12
C LEU A 56 -6.50 -16.61 1.72
N THR A 57 -6.99 -16.39 2.94
CA THR A 57 -7.79 -17.38 3.70
C THR A 57 -9.27 -17.32 3.40
N ILE A 58 -9.85 -16.12 3.40
CA ILE A 58 -11.30 -15.92 3.26
C ILE A 58 -11.70 -15.05 2.06
N GLY A 59 -10.73 -14.45 1.36
CA GLY A 59 -11.00 -13.53 0.26
C GLY A 59 -11.79 -14.14 -0.90
N ASN A 60 -11.73 -15.46 -1.10
CA ASN A 60 -12.50 -16.17 -2.13
C ASN A 60 -13.96 -16.44 -1.75
N ALA A 61 -14.36 -16.23 -0.49
CA ALA A 61 -15.70 -16.60 -0.02
C ALA A 61 -16.80 -15.71 -0.62
N SER A 62 -16.54 -14.40 -0.79
CA SER A 62 -17.45 -13.48 -1.47
C SER A 62 -16.75 -12.17 -1.88
N PRO A 63 -17.29 -11.44 -2.88
CA PRO A 63 -16.75 -10.14 -3.30
C PRO A 63 -16.71 -9.11 -2.16
N ILE A 64 -17.67 -9.13 -1.26
CA ILE A 64 -17.74 -8.22 -0.11
C ILE A 64 -16.64 -8.54 0.90
N ILE A 65 -16.41 -9.82 1.20
CA ILE A 65 -15.33 -10.25 2.10
C ILE A 65 -13.97 -9.88 1.52
N PHE A 66 -13.79 -10.08 0.21
CA PHE A 66 -12.59 -9.62 -0.50
C PHE A 66 -12.41 -8.11 -0.36
N LEU A 67 -13.45 -7.32 -0.63
CA LEU A 67 -13.40 -5.87 -0.51
C LEU A 67 -13.02 -5.42 0.91
N LEU A 68 -13.67 -5.96 1.93
CA LEU A 68 -13.39 -5.61 3.33
C LEU A 68 -11.96 -5.97 3.74
N SER A 69 -11.46 -7.12 3.27
CA SER A 69 -10.07 -7.54 3.52
C SER A 69 -9.06 -6.62 2.85
N TYR A 70 -9.38 -6.08 1.66
CA TYR A 70 -8.49 -5.22 0.89
C TYR A 70 -8.55 -3.75 1.31
N VAL A 71 -9.71 -3.26 1.74
CA VAL A 71 -9.93 -1.84 2.10
C VAL A 71 -8.94 -1.35 3.17
N LEU A 72 -8.64 -2.17 4.17
CA LEU A 72 -7.68 -1.82 5.22
C LEU A 72 -6.29 -1.53 4.64
N TYR A 73 -5.82 -2.38 3.72
CA TYR A 73 -4.58 -2.17 2.99
C TYR A 73 -4.63 -0.91 2.13
N SER A 74 -5.74 -0.70 1.43
CA SER A 74 -5.97 0.45 0.56
C SER A 74 -5.91 1.79 1.32
N ILE A 75 -6.54 1.87 2.49
CA ILE A 75 -6.47 3.04 3.38
C ILE A 75 -5.04 3.29 3.84
N MET A 76 -4.35 2.24 4.26
CA MET A 76 -2.98 2.35 4.80
C MET A 76 -1.98 2.78 3.72
N THR A 77 -2.06 2.21 2.53
CA THR A 77 -1.19 2.62 1.41
C THR A 77 -1.45 4.07 0.97
N SER A 78 -2.72 4.49 1.02
CA SER A 78 -3.10 5.89 0.72
C SER A 78 -2.62 6.86 1.81
N TYR A 79 -2.60 6.44 3.07
CA TYR A 79 -1.99 7.21 4.17
C TYR A 79 -0.47 7.37 4.00
N PHE A 80 0.22 6.33 3.54
CA PHE A 80 1.66 6.38 3.35
C PHE A 80 2.12 7.31 2.22
N ARG A 81 1.31 7.55 1.20
CA ARG A 81 1.70 8.42 0.09
C ARG A 81 2.13 9.81 0.55
N PRO A 82 1.29 10.61 1.25
CA PRO A 82 1.72 11.92 1.75
C PRO A 82 2.82 11.80 2.80
N LEU A 83 2.79 10.80 3.68
CA LEU A 83 3.84 10.58 4.67
C LEU A 83 5.22 10.42 4.02
N ILE A 84 5.34 9.54 3.02
CA ILE A 84 6.61 9.30 2.31
C ILE A 84 7.06 10.54 1.55
N SER A 85 6.11 11.24 0.90
CA SER A 85 6.40 12.48 0.19
C SER A 85 6.95 13.56 1.13
N ASP A 86 6.32 13.75 2.27
CA ASP A 86 6.74 14.72 3.28
C ASP A 86 8.12 14.38 3.84
N LEU A 87 8.34 13.11 4.19
CA LEU A 87 9.63 12.62 4.68
C LEU A 87 10.77 12.83 3.66
N LEU A 88 10.52 12.49 2.39
CA LEU A 88 11.53 12.59 1.35
C LEU A 88 11.84 14.06 1.02
N LEU A 89 10.82 14.87 0.84
CA LEU A 89 10.99 16.27 0.47
C LEU A 89 11.58 17.10 1.61
N SER A 90 11.25 16.80 2.86
CA SER A 90 11.83 17.47 4.03
C SER A 90 13.30 17.09 4.26
N SER A 91 13.73 15.92 3.82
CA SER A 91 15.14 15.49 3.91
C SER A 91 16.04 16.15 2.84
N THR A 92 15.47 16.72 1.79
CA THR A 92 16.19 17.30 0.66
C THR A 92 16.24 18.82 0.78
N LYS A 93 17.45 19.37 1.00
CA LYS A 93 17.65 20.81 1.24
C LYS A 93 17.86 21.65 -0.03
N THR A 94 18.33 21.03 -1.12
CA THR A 94 18.85 21.77 -2.29
C THR A 94 18.07 21.57 -3.57
N ASP A 95 17.48 20.41 -3.83
CA ASP A 95 16.78 20.13 -5.09
C ASP A 95 15.52 19.31 -4.86
N VAL A 96 14.49 19.98 -4.39
CA VAL A 96 13.17 19.39 -4.14
C VAL A 96 12.51 18.88 -5.43
N GLY A 97 12.78 19.55 -6.56
CA GLY A 97 12.24 19.15 -7.87
C GLY A 97 12.81 17.82 -8.34
N ALA A 98 14.13 17.63 -8.27
CA ALA A 98 14.77 16.37 -8.62
C ALA A 98 14.33 15.24 -7.69
N ALA A 99 14.26 15.47 -6.37
CA ALA A 99 13.79 14.50 -5.40
C ALA A 99 12.34 14.04 -5.69
N SER A 100 11.45 14.99 -5.99
CA SER A 100 10.06 14.69 -6.36
C SER A 100 9.97 13.88 -7.66
N SER A 101 10.80 14.20 -8.65
CA SER A 101 10.84 13.48 -9.92
C SER A 101 11.31 12.02 -9.74
N VAL A 102 12.37 11.80 -8.97
CA VAL A 102 12.88 10.45 -8.65
C VAL A 102 11.84 9.64 -7.88
N MET A 103 11.16 10.25 -6.91
CA MET A 103 10.09 9.60 -6.14
C MET A 103 8.94 9.17 -7.05
N ASN A 104 8.44 10.05 -7.91
CA ASN A 104 7.33 9.75 -8.82
C ASN A 104 7.73 8.69 -9.86
N PHE A 105 8.97 8.77 -10.37
CA PHE A 105 9.52 7.72 -11.24
C PHE A 105 9.53 6.36 -10.54
N GLY A 106 10.03 6.31 -9.30
CA GLY A 106 10.03 5.08 -8.49
C GLY A 106 8.63 4.50 -8.29
N PHE A 107 7.64 5.33 -7.94
CA PHE A 107 6.25 4.89 -7.81
C PHE A 107 5.70 4.34 -9.12
N THR A 108 6.00 4.98 -10.26
CA THR A 108 5.54 4.54 -11.57
C THR A 108 6.17 3.20 -11.95
N VAL A 109 7.48 3.05 -11.80
CA VAL A 109 8.21 1.81 -12.14
C VAL A 109 7.72 0.64 -11.28
N ILE A 110 7.66 0.82 -9.96
CA ILE A 110 7.19 -0.23 -9.05
C ILE A 110 5.73 -0.58 -9.31
N GLY A 111 4.89 0.43 -9.56
CA GLY A 111 3.49 0.24 -9.92
C GLY A 111 3.32 -0.54 -11.22
N SER A 112 4.14 -0.24 -12.24
CA SER A 112 4.13 -0.97 -13.52
C SER A 112 4.54 -2.43 -13.36
N ILE A 113 5.55 -2.72 -12.55
CA ILE A 113 5.93 -4.10 -12.22
C ILE A 113 4.77 -4.82 -11.53
N GLY A 114 4.11 -4.16 -10.57
CA GLY A 114 2.94 -4.72 -9.90
C GLY A 114 1.79 -5.03 -10.87
N MET A 115 1.54 -4.16 -11.86
CA MET A 115 0.52 -4.40 -12.90
C MET A 115 0.88 -5.59 -13.80
N VAL A 116 2.14 -5.72 -14.21
CA VAL A 116 2.61 -6.87 -14.99
C VAL A 116 2.43 -8.17 -14.22
N VAL A 117 2.84 -8.20 -12.94
CA VAL A 117 2.65 -9.38 -12.09
C VAL A 117 1.16 -9.70 -11.88
N GLY A 118 0.33 -8.67 -11.69
CA GLY A 118 -1.12 -8.82 -11.53
C GLY A 118 -1.82 -9.34 -12.79
N SER A 119 -1.26 -9.11 -13.98
CA SER A 119 -1.81 -9.59 -15.26
C SER A 119 -1.42 -11.03 -15.63
N LEU A 120 -0.56 -11.67 -14.83
CA LEU A 120 -0.20 -13.08 -15.04
C LEU A 120 -1.43 -13.98 -14.86
N GLN A 121 -1.43 -15.12 -15.57
CA GLN A 121 -2.48 -16.13 -15.43
C GLN A 121 -2.33 -16.88 -14.10
N TRP A 122 -3.02 -16.40 -13.08
CA TRP A 122 -3.08 -17.05 -11.77
C TRP A 122 -4.20 -18.10 -11.77
N SER A 123 -3.96 -19.24 -11.13
CA SER A 123 -5.01 -20.26 -10.87
C SER A 123 -6.16 -19.71 -10.01
N SER A 124 -5.86 -18.71 -9.17
CA SER A 124 -6.83 -17.93 -8.38
C SER A 124 -6.37 -16.47 -8.37
N TYR A 125 -7.21 -15.55 -8.81
CA TYR A 125 -6.90 -14.11 -8.83
C TYR A 125 -6.68 -13.54 -7.42
N THR A 126 -7.47 -13.97 -6.45
CA THR A 126 -7.31 -13.57 -5.05
C THR A 126 -6.03 -14.13 -4.44
N GLY A 127 -5.70 -15.39 -4.74
CA GLY A 127 -4.44 -16.02 -4.35
C GLY A 127 -3.23 -15.35 -4.98
N GLY A 128 -3.31 -15.01 -6.27
CA GLY A 128 -2.27 -14.27 -6.98
C GLY A 128 -2.02 -12.88 -6.37
N LEU A 129 -3.10 -12.14 -6.09
CA LEU A 129 -3.01 -10.84 -5.42
C LEU A 129 -2.38 -10.96 -4.04
N ALA A 130 -2.87 -11.89 -3.20
CA ALA A 130 -2.33 -12.08 -1.85
C ALA A 130 -0.85 -12.49 -1.86
N THR A 131 -0.45 -13.37 -2.77
CA THR A 131 0.95 -13.78 -2.94
C THR A 131 1.82 -12.60 -3.34
N THR A 132 1.37 -11.80 -4.32
CA THR A 132 2.07 -10.58 -4.74
C THR A 132 2.21 -9.60 -3.58
N MET A 133 1.14 -9.37 -2.82
CA MET A 133 1.18 -8.52 -1.62
C MET A 133 2.22 -9.03 -0.62
N LEU A 134 2.26 -10.33 -0.32
CA LEU A 134 3.21 -10.92 0.63
C LEU A 134 4.67 -10.75 0.16
N ILE A 135 4.95 -10.91 -1.14
CA ILE A 135 6.29 -10.68 -1.70
C ILE A 135 6.72 -9.22 -1.48
N PHE A 136 5.86 -8.25 -1.84
CA PHE A 136 6.18 -6.84 -1.65
C PHE A 136 6.28 -6.44 -0.17
N ILE A 137 5.48 -7.04 0.71
CA ILE A 137 5.58 -6.85 2.15
C ILE A 137 6.92 -7.38 2.67
N ALA A 138 7.35 -8.56 2.24
CA ALA A 138 8.65 -9.14 2.62
C ALA A 138 9.82 -8.24 2.17
N LEU A 139 9.77 -7.72 0.95
CA LEU A 139 10.74 -6.75 0.46
C LEU A 139 10.73 -5.47 1.31
N THR A 140 9.55 -4.94 1.62
CA THR A 140 9.40 -3.75 2.47
C THR A 140 9.97 -3.98 3.86
N ILE A 141 9.71 -5.12 4.48
CA ILE A 141 10.26 -5.51 5.78
C ILE A 141 11.80 -5.57 5.72
N THR A 142 12.33 -6.19 4.68
CA THR A 142 13.80 -6.33 4.49
C THR A 142 14.47 -4.96 4.39
N VAL A 143 13.92 -4.08 3.54
CA VAL A 143 14.41 -2.70 3.39
C VAL A 143 14.25 -1.92 4.71
N TRP A 144 13.11 -2.06 5.38
CA TRP A 144 12.86 -1.40 6.65
C TRP A 144 13.86 -1.78 7.74
N PHE A 145 14.14 -3.08 7.89
CA PHE A 145 15.17 -3.54 8.83
C PHE A 145 16.58 -3.07 8.45
N TYR A 146 16.90 -3.03 7.17
CA TYR A 146 18.17 -2.48 6.70
C TYR A 146 18.30 -1.00 7.08
N LEU A 147 17.28 -0.20 6.83
CA LEU A 147 17.25 1.23 7.17
C LEU A 147 17.36 1.47 8.68
N LEU A 148 16.70 0.64 9.51
CA LEU A 148 16.81 0.74 10.96
C LEU A 148 18.22 0.42 11.48
N LYS A 149 18.96 -0.50 10.82
CA LYS A 149 20.34 -0.86 11.18
C LYS A 149 21.37 0.15 10.66
N ALA A 150 21.10 0.77 9.54
CA ALA A 150 22.06 1.61 8.84
C ALA A 150 22.43 2.91 9.56
N LYS A 151 21.91 3.21 10.76
CA LYS A 151 22.17 4.43 11.57
C LYS A 151 22.29 5.76 10.79
N SER A 152 22.23 5.67 9.46
CA SER A 152 22.44 6.75 8.50
C SER A 152 21.26 7.71 8.40
N ILE A 153 20.08 7.24 8.81
CA ILE A 153 18.86 8.04 8.76
C ILE A 153 18.54 8.45 10.19
N ARG A 154 18.78 9.70 10.50
CA ARG A 154 18.29 10.32 11.73
C ARG A 154 16.78 10.51 11.57
N PHE A 155 16.01 9.59 12.13
CA PHE A 155 14.56 9.75 12.28
C PHE A 155 14.23 10.66 13.47
N ASP A 156 14.92 11.80 13.61
CA ASP A 156 14.62 12.83 14.61
C ASP A 156 13.44 13.69 14.12
N TRP A 157 12.32 13.00 13.91
CA TRP A 157 11.05 13.64 13.57
C TRP A 157 10.30 13.94 14.87
N LYS A 158 10.29 15.20 15.26
CA LYS A 158 9.39 15.73 16.28
C LYS A 158 8.00 15.88 15.72
#